data_0a97fe49020c5e7bbf119172ecccea3f
#
_entry.id   0a97fe49020c5e7bbf119172ecccea3f
#
_cell.length_a   1.000
_cell.length_b   1.000
_cell.length_c   1.000
_cell.angle_alpha   90.00
_cell.angle_beta   90.00
_cell.angle_gamma   90.00
#
_symmetry.space_group_name_H-M   'P 1'
#
loop_
_entity.id
_entity.type
_entity.pdbx_description
1 polymer ?
#
loop_
_entity_poly.entity_id
_entity_poly.type
_entity_poly.pdbx_seq_one_letter_code
_entity_poly.pdbx_strand_id
1 'polypeptide(L)'
;MSRICIPDYEYKERIAKAAKLIREKGLDVMLVVSTESDYANARYFSGFWPLFERAGVAISANGDAALLAGPESAIFSKDRSKIEKCFVLKEFRESADPSYPELHADTFKDVFKAIGVTGEHIKIGLGSYVECTLPIYEGLKENFPKAEIIKCSDIMVELRKIKSVNELACIKEGFRI
;
A
#
# COMPACT_ATOMS: atom_id res chain seq x y z
N MET A 1 -31.32 6.14 -1.42
CA MET A 1 -30.72 4.90 -0.88
C MET A 1 -29.32 5.20 -0.42
N SER A 2 -28.92 4.77 0.77
CA SER A 2 -27.51 4.91 1.21
C SER A 2 -26.62 4.00 0.35
N ARG A 3 -25.49 4.52 -0.09
CA ARG A 3 -24.51 3.75 -0.89
C ARG A 3 -23.92 2.62 -0.03
N ILE A 4 -23.94 1.40 -0.53
CA ILE A 4 -23.28 0.26 0.12
C ILE A 4 -21.76 0.43 -0.07
N CYS A 5 -21.01 0.44 1.02
CA CYS A 5 -19.55 0.58 1.04
C CYS A 5 -18.94 -0.21 2.20
N ILE A 6 -17.65 -0.45 2.10
CA ILE A 6 -16.87 -1.00 3.21
C ILE A 6 -16.79 0.06 4.33
N PRO A 7 -17.17 -0.26 5.57
CA PRO A 7 -17.10 0.68 6.69
C PRO A 7 -15.65 0.93 7.14
N ASP A 8 -15.40 2.10 7.70
CA ASP A 8 -14.04 2.56 8.07
C ASP A 8 -13.36 1.65 9.10
N TYR A 9 -14.11 1.05 10.02
CA TYR A 9 -13.54 0.13 11.01
C TYR A 9 -12.93 -1.11 10.35
N GLU A 10 -13.50 -1.59 9.24
CA GLU A 10 -13.00 -2.79 8.56
C GLU A 10 -11.62 -2.57 7.93
N TYR A 11 -11.32 -1.37 7.44
CA TYR A 11 -9.97 -1.04 6.95
C TYR A 11 -8.93 -1.15 8.08
N LYS A 12 -9.26 -0.68 9.29
CA LYS A 12 -8.41 -0.82 10.48
C LYS A 12 -8.19 -2.28 10.86
N GLU A 13 -9.25 -3.09 10.83
CA GLU A 13 -9.15 -4.53 11.10
C GLU A 13 -8.29 -5.26 10.05
N ARG A 14 -8.38 -4.88 8.77
CA ARG A 14 -7.56 -5.45 7.70
C ARG A 14 -6.08 -5.15 7.91
N ILE A 15 -5.74 -3.93 8.31
CA ILE A 15 -4.37 -3.53 8.65
C ILE A 15 -3.88 -4.32 9.87
N ALA A 16 -4.70 -4.46 10.92
CA ALA A 16 -4.34 -5.24 12.10
C ALA A 16 -4.10 -6.72 11.79
N LYS A 17 -4.93 -7.33 10.94
CA LYS A 17 -4.74 -8.72 10.46
C LYS A 17 -3.45 -8.86 9.64
N ALA A 18 -3.15 -7.90 8.76
CA ALA A 18 -1.90 -7.89 8.01
C ALA A 18 -0.68 -7.79 8.94
N ALA A 19 -0.71 -6.87 9.91
CA ALA A 19 0.37 -6.70 10.88
C ALA A 19 0.66 -7.98 11.69
N LYS A 20 -0.39 -8.76 12.02
CA LYS A 20 -0.21 -10.07 12.65
C LYS A 20 0.57 -11.02 11.74
N LEU A 21 0.19 -11.16 10.47
CA LEU A 21 0.86 -12.05 9.51
C LEU A 21 2.29 -11.58 9.19
N ILE A 22 2.53 -10.26 9.15
CA ILE A 22 3.86 -9.66 9.00
C ILE A 22 4.77 -10.11 10.15
N ARG A 23 4.31 -10.00 11.40
CA ARG A 23 5.04 -10.48 12.58
C ARG A 23 5.30 -11.99 12.55
N GLU A 24 4.29 -12.79 12.22
CA GLU A 24 4.42 -14.25 12.14
C GLU A 24 5.47 -14.70 11.13
N LYS A 25 5.69 -13.89 10.07
CA LYS A 25 6.75 -14.11 9.09
C LYS A 25 8.11 -13.48 9.48
N GLY A 26 8.19 -12.81 10.62
CA GLY A 26 9.41 -12.14 11.06
C GLY A 26 9.81 -10.97 10.16
N LEU A 27 8.85 -10.31 9.52
CA LEU A 27 9.05 -9.11 8.72
C LEU A 27 8.85 -7.87 9.58
N ASP A 28 9.56 -6.78 9.27
CA ASP A 28 9.37 -5.48 9.94
C ASP A 28 8.29 -4.65 9.27
N VAL A 29 8.18 -4.77 7.96
CA VAL A 29 7.23 -4.03 7.13
C VAL A 29 6.84 -4.83 5.90
N MET A 30 5.61 -4.67 5.44
CA MET A 30 5.14 -5.16 4.14
C MET A 30 4.77 -3.98 3.26
N LEU A 31 5.25 -3.99 2.01
CA LEU A 31 4.82 -3.09 0.95
C LEU A 31 3.92 -3.85 -0.02
N VAL A 32 2.75 -3.31 -0.30
CA VAL A 32 1.91 -3.71 -1.43
C VAL A 32 1.87 -2.58 -2.45
N VAL A 33 1.85 -2.95 -3.72
CA VAL A 33 1.76 -2.02 -4.85
C VAL A 33 0.53 -2.38 -5.67
N SER A 34 -0.08 -1.39 -6.27
CA SER A 34 -1.23 -1.51 -7.17
C SER A 34 -1.07 -0.58 -8.36
N THR A 35 -1.64 -1.00 -9.48
CA THR A 35 -1.73 -0.24 -10.72
C THR A 35 -3.19 0.04 -11.04
N GLU A 36 -3.47 0.75 -12.12
CA GLU A 36 -4.84 0.95 -12.63
C GLU A 36 -5.50 -0.38 -13.05
N SER A 37 -4.71 -1.32 -13.56
CA SER A 37 -5.19 -2.64 -14.01
C SER A 37 -5.30 -3.66 -12.86
N ASP A 38 -4.47 -3.55 -11.83
CA ASP A 38 -4.57 -4.34 -10.58
C ASP A 38 -4.49 -3.43 -9.34
N TYR A 39 -5.60 -2.80 -9.04
CA TYR A 39 -5.74 -1.90 -7.88
C TYR A 39 -6.12 -2.62 -6.58
N ALA A 40 -6.30 -3.92 -6.62
CA ALA A 40 -6.95 -4.63 -5.54
C ALA A 40 -6.18 -4.62 -4.21
N ASN A 41 -4.85 -4.66 -4.23
CA ASN A 41 -4.04 -4.75 -3.01
C ASN A 41 -4.01 -3.43 -2.22
N ALA A 42 -3.71 -2.29 -2.86
CA ALA A 42 -3.74 -1.00 -2.17
C ALA A 42 -5.16 -0.62 -1.75
N ARG A 43 -6.16 -0.86 -2.61
CA ARG A 43 -7.56 -0.57 -2.30
C ARG A 43 -8.07 -1.38 -1.11
N TYR A 44 -7.62 -2.62 -0.94
CA TYR A 44 -8.03 -3.47 0.17
C TYR A 44 -7.76 -2.83 1.53
N PHE A 45 -6.63 -2.12 1.68
CA PHE A 45 -6.23 -1.48 2.93
C PHE A 45 -6.64 -0.02 3.04
N SER A 46 -6.69 0.70 1.92
CA SER A 46 -6.84 2.16 1.91
C SER A 46 -8.18 2.66 1.39
N GLY A 47 -8.95 1.82 0.72
CA GLY A 47 -10.12 2.27 -0.04
C GLY A 47 -9.76 3.08 -1.29
N PHE A 48 -8.53 3.54 -1.41
CA PHE A 48 -8.03 4.28 -2.56
C PHE A 48 -7.64 3.33 -3.69
N TRP A 49 -7.91 3.74 -4.91
CA TRP A 49 -7.39 3.07 -6.09
C TRP A 49 -6.81 4.11 -7.06
N PRO A 50 -5.64 3.85 -7.64
CA PRO A 50 -5.05 4.74 -8.62
C PRO A 50 -5.88 4.74 -9.91
N LEU A 51 -5.98 5.92 -10.56
CA LEU A 51 -6.64 6.07 -11.85
C LEU A 51 -5.66 5.95 -13.01
N PHE A 52 -4.41 6.32 -12.81
CA PHE A 52 -3.37 6.35 -13.82
C PHE A 52 -1.96 6.12 -13.27
N GLU A 53 -1.65 6.53 -12.06
CA GLU A 53 -0.37 6.24 -11.40
C GLU A 53 -0.44 4.94 -10.59
N ARG A 54 0.71 4.52 -10.06
CA ARG A 54 0.74 3.46 -9.06
C ARG A 54 0.34 4.00 -7.70
N ALA A 55 -0.18 3.12 -6.87
CA ALA A 55 -0.37 3.37 -5.46
C ALA A 55 0.20 2.21 -4.64
N GLY A 56 0.65 2.49 -3.43
CA GLY A 56 1.12 1.46 -2.52
C GLY A 56 0.61 1.68 -1.10
N VAL A 57 0.67 0.62 -0.31
CA VAL A 57 0.46 0.70 1.13
C VAL A 57 1.61 0.00 1.82
N ALA A 58 2.29 0.73 2.71
CA ALA A 58 3.27 0.16 3.62
C ALA A 58 2.59 -0.09 4.98
N ILE A 59 2.75 -1.30 5.51
CA ILE A 59 2.19 -1.71 6.81
C ILE A 59 3.31 -2.26 7.66
N SER A 60 3.52 -1.67 8.84
CA SER A 60 4.53 -2.15 9.78
C SER A 60 4.04 -3.33 10.61
N ALA A 61 4.96 -4.08 11.17
CA ALA A 61 4.67 -5.14 12.13
C ALA A 61 3.88 -4.63 13.35
N ASN A 62 3.97 -3.34 13.68
CA ASN A 62 3.23 -2.72 14.79
C ASN A 62 1.77 -2.38 14.47
N GLY A 63 1.38 -2.43 13.19
CA GLY A 63 0.02 -2.11 12.75
C GLY A 63 -0.18 -0.67 12.29
N ASP A 64 0.88 0.12 12.22
CA ASP A 64 0.85 1.41 11.55
C ASP A 64 0.90 1.24 10.03
N ALA A 65 0.19 2.11 9.30
CA ALA A 65 0.16 2.06 7.84
C ALA A 65 0.30 3.44 7.22
N ALA A 66 0.85 3.46 5.99
CA ALA A 66 0.95 4.65 5.16
C ALA A 66 0.53 4.32 3.72
N LEU A 67 -0.17 5.24 3.08
CA LEU A 67 -0.44 5.24 1.64
C LEU A 67 0.71 5.93 0.90
N LEU A 68 1.16 5.32 -0.17
CA LEU A 68 2.15 5.85 -1.10
C LEU A 68 1.46 6.10 -2.44
N ALA A 69 1.66 7.28 -3.00
CA ALA A 69 1.09 7.67 -4.29
C ALA A 69 2.15 8.35 -5.15
N GLY A 70 1.92 8.41 -6.44
CA GLY A 70 2.73 9.22 -7.33
C GLY A 70 2.40 10.71 -7.22
N PRO A 71 3.22 11.56 -7.84
CA PRO A 71 3.10 13.02 -7.74
C PRO A 71 1.76 13.58 -8.20
N GLU A 72 1.18 13.03 -9.26
CA GLU A 72 -0.06 13.52 -9.85
C GLU A 72 -1.29 13.14 -9.01
N SER A 73 -1.20 12.04 -8.25
CA SER A 73 -2.25 11.57 -7.35
C SER A 73 -2.18 12.16 -5.94
N ALA A 74 -1.24 13.06 -5.65
CA ALA A 74 -0.94 13.54 -4.30
C ALA A 74 -2.15 14.11 -3.54
N ILE A 75 -2.95 14.96 -4.19
CA ILE A 75 -4.16 15.56 -3.60
C ILE A 75 -5.28 14.53 -3.53
N PHE A 76 -5.51 13.83 -4.63
CA PHE A 76 -6.59 12.86 -4.76
C PHE A 76 -6.44 11.69 -3.79
N SER A 77 -5.22 11.24 -3.55
CA SER A 77 -4.94 10.16 -2.61
C SER A 77 -5.30 10.54 -1.16
N LYS A 78 -4.98 11.77 -0.73
CA LYS A 78 -5.32 12.29 0.59
C LYS A 78 -6.83 12.42 0.80
N ASP A 79 -7.56 12.87 -0.23
CA ASP A 79 -9.03 13.05 -0.16
C ASP A 79 -9.79 11.71 -0.10
N ARG A 80 -9.27 10.66 -0.71
CA ARG A 80 -9.98 9.40 -0.90
C ARG A 80 -9.52 8.26 -0.01
N SER A 81 -8.32 8.34 0.55
CA SER A 81 -7.76 7.28 1.38
C SER A 81 -8.41 7.20 2.76
N LYS A 82 -8.54 5.98 3.27
CA LYS A 82 -8.87 5.68 4.67
C LYS A 82 -7.63 5.59 5.56
N ILE A 83 -6.44 5.72 4.98
CA ILE A 83 -5.16 5.85 5.68
C ILE A 83 -4.79 7.33 5.71
N GLU A 84 -4.58 7.87 6.91
CA GLU A 84 -4.29 9.29 7.10
C GLU A 84 -2.87 9.69 6.69
N LYS A 85 -1.89 8.78 6.91
CA LYS A 85 -0.48 8.99 6.55
C LYS A 85 -0.32 8.77 5.05
N CYS A 86 -0.26 9.85 4.26
CA CYS A 86 -0.10 9.80 2.80
C CYS A 86 1.22 10.45 2.39
N PHE A 87 1.99 9.77 1.54
CA PHE A 87 3.30 10.17 1.05
C PHE A 87 3.34 10.19 -0.47
N VAL A 88 4.16 11.07 -1.02
CA VAL A 88 4.34 11.23 -2.47
C VAL A 88 5.74 10.80 -2.87
N LEU A 89 5.83 9.71 -3.62
CA LEU A 89 7.10 9.12 -4.05
C LEU A 89 7.21 9.14 -5.58
N LYS A 90 8.37 9.55 -6.09
CA LYS A 90 8.65 9.58 -7.54
C LYS A 90 8.63 8.19 -8.18
N GLU A 91 8.95 7.15 -7.42
CA GLU A 91 8.94 5.75 -7.86
C GLU A 91 7.53 5.24 -8.21
N PHE A 92 6.49 5.95 -7.78
CA PHE A 92 5.08 5.62 -8.04
C PHE A 92 4.48 6.38 -9.22
N ARG A 93 5.27 7.20 -9.93
CA ARG A 93 4.81 7.92 -11.13
C ARG A 93 4.35 6.97 -12.24
N GLU A 94 3.51 7.47 -13.13
CA GLU A 94 2.89 6.66 -14.18
C GLU A 94 3.90 6.17 -15.22
N SER A 95 4.60 7.10 -15.87
CA SER A 95 5.32 6.78 -17.10
C SER A 95 6.78 7.30 -17.07
N ALA A 96 7.24 7.85 -18.18
CA ALA A 96 8.59 8.34 -18.34
C ALA A 96 9.06 9.22 -17.17
N ASP A 97 10.36 9.42 -17.04
CA ASP A 97 10.96 10.17 -15.95
C ASP A 97 10.81 11.68 -16.16
N PRO A 98 9.65 12.28 -15.84
CA PRO A 98 9.44 13.68 -15.99
C PRO A 98 10.25 14.44 -14.94
N SER A 99 10.69 15.63 -15.32
CA SER A 99 11.24 16.56 -14.35
C SER A 99 10.11 17.16 -13.53
N TYR A 100 10.18 17.01 -12.20
CA TYR A 100 9.30 17.69 -11.25
C TYR A 100 10.13 18.70 -10.44
N PRO A 101 10.58 19.82 -11.02
CA PRO A 101 11.61 20.67 -10.43
C PRO A 101 11.20 21.31 -9.10
N GLU A 102 9.92 21.52 -8.88
CA GLU A 102 9.40 22.16 -7.67
C GLU A 102 8.67 21.17 -6.72
N LEU A 103 8.67 19.89 -7.06
CA LEU A 103 8.01 18.89 -6.25
C LEU A 103 8.90 18.42 -5.11
N HIS A 104 8.46 18.66 -3.89
CA HIS A 104 9.01 17.93 -2.74
C HIS A 104 8.45 16.51 -2.74
N ALA A 105 9.28 15.53 -3.07
CA ALA A 105 8.95 14.13 -3.00
C ALA A 105 9.48 13.53 -1.69
N ASP A 106 8.67 12.70 -1.05
CA ASP A 106 9.06 11.90 0.10
C ASP A 106 9.95 10.73 -0.33
N THR A 107 10.60 10.08 0.63
CA THR A 107 11.42 8.90 0.43
C THR A 107 10.84 7.69 1.18
N PHE A 108 11.27 6.47 0.83
CA PHE A 108 10.91 5.29 1.61
C PHE A 108 11.37 5.37 3.06
N LYS A 109 12.46 6.11 3.36
CA LYS A 109 12.88 6.38 4.74
C LYS A 109 11.85 7.20 5.51
N ASP A 110 11.28 8.23 4.89
CA ASP A 110 10.25 9.07 5.50
C ASP A 110 9.00 8.25 5.81
N VAL A 111 8.56 7.44 4.82
CA VAL A 111 7.42 6.53 4.98
C VAL A 111 7.63 5.56 6.14
N PHE A 112 8.75 4.84 6.15
CA PHE A 112 8.99 3.79 7.14
C PHE A 112 9.18 4.38 8.53
N LYS A 113 9.87 5.52 8.65
CA LYS A 113 9.97 6.26 9.91
C LYS A 113 8.60 6.67 10.44
N ALA A 114 7.70 7.15 9.59
CA ALA A 114 6.35 7.58 9.99
C ALA A 114 5.47 6.42 10.49
N ILE A 115 5.73 5.17 10.06
CA ILE A 115 5.05 3.97 10.54
C ILE A 115 5.85 3.18 11.58
N GLY A 116 6.87 3.82 12.19
CA GLY A 116 7.64 3.25 13.30
C GLY A 116 8.65 2.18 12.91
N VAL A 117 9.01 2.07 11.63
CA VAL A 117 10.07 1.16 11.16
C VAL A 117 11.37 1.93 11.05
N THR A 118 12.33 1.57 11.90
CA THR A 118 13.64 2.21 11.99
C THR A 118 14.74 1.15 12.02
N GLY A 119 15.93 1.49 11.53
CA GLY A 119 17.08 0.59 11.50
C GLY A 119 17.58 0.35 10.08
N GLU A 120 18.77 -0.24 9.99
CA GLU A 120 19.43 -0.52 8.70
C GLU A 120 19.23 -1.97 8.23
N HIS A 121 19.08 -2.90 9.19
CA HIS A 121 18.92 -4.33 8.94
C HIS A 121 17.47 -4.76 9.10
N ILE A 122 16.59 -4.19 8.25
CA ILE A 122 15.16 -4.48 8.28
C ILE A 122 14.78 -5.53 7.24
N LYS A 123 13.69 -6.23 7.49
CA LYS A 123 13.09 -7.19 6.56
C LYS A 123 11.84 -6.61 5.92
N ILE A 124 11.92 -6.35 4.63
CA ILE A 124 10.86 -5.75 3.83
C ILE A 124 10.15 -6.85 3.04
N GLY A 125 8.88 -7.09 3.33
CA GLY A 125 8.05 -8.01 2.57
C GLY A 125 7.43 -7.33 1.34
N LEU A 126 7.50 -7.96 0.17
CA LEU A 126 6.76 -7.53 -1.02
C LEU A 126 5.48 -8.35 -1.14
N GLY A 127 4.35 -7.79 -0.70
CA GLY A 127 3.03 -8.44 -0.71
C GLY A 127 2.40 -8.50 -2.11
N SER A 128 2.82 -7.62 -3.02
CA SER A 128 2.47 -7.64 -4.45
C SER A 128 3.74 -7.69 -5.30
N TYR A 129 4.44 -8.81 -5.22
CA TYR A 129 5.76 -8.98 -5.83
C TYR A 129 5.78 -8.69 -7.34
N VAL A 130 4.75 -9.12 -8.07
CA VAL A 130 4.68 -8.96 -9.53
C VAL A 130 4.49 -7.48 -9.92
N GLU A 131 3.82 -6.69 -9.09
CA GLU A 131 3.55 -5.28 -9.34
C GLU A 131 4.69 -4.35 -8.86
N CYS A 132 5.68 -4.90 -8.16
CA CYS A 132 6.85 -4.16 -7.72
C CYS A 132 7.78 -3.89 -8.92
N THR A 133 7.77 -2.65 -9.39
CA THR A 133 8.61 -2.25 -10.52
C THR A 133 10.06 -2.07 -10.12
N LEU A 134 10.96 -2.06 -11.12
CA LEU A 134 12.37 -1.84 -10.88
C LEU A 134 12.66 -0.51 -10.15
N PRO A 135 12.07 0.65 -10.52
CA PRO A 135 12.25 1.90 -9.77
C PRO A 135 11.86 1.79 -8.28
N ILE A 136 10.77 1.10 -7.97
CA ILE A 136 10.35 0.87 -6.57
C ILE A 136 11.39 0.00 -5.84
N TYR A 137 11.85 -1.07 -6.46
CA TYR A 137 12.88 -1.94 -5.90
C TYR A 137 14.21 -1.21 -5.67
N GLU A 138 14.66 -0.44 -6.65
CA GLU A 138 15.88 0.38 -6.57
C GLU A 138 15.76 1.44 -5.47
N GLY A 139 14.64 2.16 -5.39
CA GLY A 139 14.37 3.12 -4.33
C GLY A 139 14.40 2.49 -2.93
N LEU A 140 13.84 1.27 -2.77
CA LEU A 140 13.97 0.53 -1.51
C LEU A 140 15.43 0.20 -1.19
N LYS A 141 16.20 -0.26 -2.18
CA LYS A 141 17.63 -0.61 -1.98
C LYS A 141 18.52 0.61 -1.72
N GLU A 142 18.25 1.74 -2.33
CA GLU A 142 18.95 3.00 -2.06
C GLU A 142 18.69 3.50 -0.64
N ASN A 143 17.43 3.45 -0.22
CA ASN A 143 17.03 3.90 1.12
C ASN A 143 17.47 2.94 2.23
N PHE A 144 17.49 1.63 1.95
CA PHE A 144 17.80 0.55 2.89
C PHE A 144 18.76 -0.47 2.28
N PRO A 145 20.04 -0.11 2.06
CA PRO A 145 21.01 -0.97 1.36
C PRO A 145 21.29 -2.29 2.09
N LYS A 146 21.08 -2.34 3.40
CA LYS A 146 21.26 -3.54 4.23
C LYS A 146 19.98 -4.32 4.49
N ALA A 147 18.84 -3.87 3.93
CA ALA A 147 17.57 -4.56 4.11
C ALA A 147 17.51 -5.87 3.33
N GLU A 148 16.88 -6.86 3.94
CA GLU A 148 16.47 -8.09 3.28
C GLU A 148 15.08 -7.87 2.64
N ILE A 149 14.98 -8.04 1.31
CA ILE A 149 13.72 -7.91 0.58
C ILE A 149 13.17 -9.29 0.27
N ILE A 150 11.96 -9.59 0.77
CA ILE A 150 11.39 -10.94 0.79
C ILE A 150 10.04 -10.94 0.08
N LYS A 151 9.80 -11.89 -0.82
CA LYS A 151 8.48 -12.13 -1.40
C LYS A 151 7.52 -12.66 -0.34
N CYS A 152 6.35 -12.01 -0.18
CA CYS A 152 5.31 -12.43 0.77
C CYS A 152 3.88 -12.26 0.21
N SER A 153 3.70 -12.52 -1.08
CA SER A 153 2.39 -12.39 -1.75
C SER A 153 1.32 -13.32 -1.17
N ASP A 154 1.73 -14.40 -0.50
CA ASP A 154 0.85 -15.32 0.22
C ASP A 154 0.09 -14.63 1.37
N ILE A 155 0.64 -13.57 1.98
CA ILE A 155 -0.09 -12.76 2.97
C ILE A 155 -1.35 -12.15 2.32
N MET A 156 -1.22 -11.58 1.12
CA MET A 156 -2.36 -10.99 0.43
C MET A 156 -3.41 -12.03 0.01
N VAL A 157 -2.96 -13.21 -0.40
CA VAL A 157 -3.86 -14.35 -0.67
C VAL A 157 -4.62 -14.73 0.59
N GLU A 158 -3.93 -14.90 1.71
CA GLU A 158 -4.53 -15.28 3.01
C GLU A 158 -5.60 -14.27 3.45
N LEU A 159 -5.30 -12.98 3.37
CA LEU A 159 -6.19 -11.91 3.78
C LEU A 159 -7.45 -11.79 2.92
N ARG A 160 -7.35 -12.09 1.61
CA ARG A 160 -8.39 -11.81 0.62
C ARG A 160 -9.18 -13.05 0.16
N LYS A 161 -8.72 -14.27 0.48
CA LYS A 161 -9.38 -15.51 0.05
C LYS A 161 -10.82 -15.63 0.58
N ILE A 162 -11.06 -15.22 1.83
CA ILE A 162 -12.39 -15.23 2.43
C ILE A 162 -12.92 -13.78 2.50
N LYS A 163 -14.08 -13.55 1.87
CA LYS A 163 -14.70 -12.22 1.80
C LYS A 163 -15.48 -11.93 3.09
N SER A 164 -15.39 -10.68 3.55
CA SER A 164 -16.21 -10.21 4.66
C SER A 164 -17.69 -10.08 4.25
N VAL A 165 -18.57 -9.96 5.24
CA VAL A 165 -20.00 -9.68 4.98
C VAL A 165 -20.19 -8.38 4.21
N ASN A 166 -19.39 -7.36 4.50
CA ASN A 166 -19.45 -6.07 3.80
C ASN A 166 -18.93 -6.17 2.36
N GLU A 167 -17.85 -6.95 2.12
CA GLU A 167 -17.38 -7.23 0.75
C GLU A 167 -18.45 -7.97 -0.06
N LEU A 168 -19.10 -8.97 0.54
CA LEU A 168 -20.19 -9.70 -0.13
C LEU A 168 -21.39 -8.79 -0.43
N ALA A 169 -21.72 -7.86 0.46
CA ALA A 169 -22.78 -6.88 0.21
C ALA A 169 -22.43 -5.96 -0.97
N CYS A 170 -21.19 -5.46 -1.04
CA CYS A 170 -20.71 -4.65 -2.17
C CYS A 170 -20.72 -5.43 -3.49
N ILE A 171 -20.29 -6.70 -3.47
CA ILE A 171 -20.29 -7.58 -4.65
C ILE A 171 -21.72 -7.81 -5.15
N LYS A 172 -22.66 -8.14 -4.25
CA LYS A 172 -24.08 -8.35 -4.60
C LYS A 172 -24.70 -7.10 -5.20
N GLU A 173 -24.39 -5.92 -4.65
CA GLU A 173 -24.89 -4.65 -5.20
C GLU A 173 -24.31 -4.37 -6.59
N GLY A 174 -23.03 -4.68 -6.83
CA GLY A 174 -22.40 -4.56 -8.15
C GLY A 174 -23.05 -5.46 -9.21
N PHE A 175 -23.54 -6.63 -8.83
CA PHE A 175 -24.29 -7.51 -9.75
C PHE A 175 -25.75 -7.06 -9.98
N ARG A 176 -26.31 -6.19 -9.11
CA ARG A 176 -27.67 -5.69 -9.25
C ARG A 176 -27.78 -4.57 -10.30
N ILE A 177 -26.71 -3.84 -10.55
CA ILE A 177 -26.63 -2.74 -11.52
C ILE A 177 -26.46 -3.30 -12.92
#